data_c2794d44e2e9f2213a476c3529725fad
#
_entry.id   c2794d44e2e9f2213a476c3529725fad
#
_cell.length_a   1.000
_cell.length_b   1.000
_cell.length_c   1.000
_cell.angle_alpha   90.00
_cell.angle_beta   90.00
_cell.angle_gamma   90.00
#
_symmetry.space_group_name_H-M   'P 1'
#
loop_
_entity.id
_entity.type
_entity.pdbx_description
1 polymer ?
#
loop_
_entity_poly.entity_id
_entity_poly.type
_entity_poly.pdbx_seq_one_letter_code
_entity_poly.pdbx_strand_id
1 'polypeptide(L)'
;MAQVIKVNDSTWRFEDDGVRFFLFVGTKKAALIDSGMNVPNAKRLAEELTDLPMILINTHADPDHISGNDAFSELYMSPKEDGNYRENGGTGAIHPVHEGDVIDLGDRPLRIIDIPGHTPGSIAIIDEKNRILVSGDSVEDGNIFLFGPMRNMDRYIESMKHLLGFTDMFDEIYAMHGSFPVKNDLIERVIEGAQLLKAGKVEGSHVNIFGKEAVLYKFPYAGFLCDPK
;
A
#
# COMPACT_ATOMS: atom_id res chain seq x y z
N MET A 1 7.76 -6.59 -18.23
CA MET A 1 8.65 -7.18 -17.20
C MET A 1 8.90 -6.11 -16.17
N ALA A 2 8.70 -6.42 -14.89
CA ALA A 2 8.99 -5.48 -13.83
C ALA A 2 10.47 -5.08 -13.83
N GLN A 3 10.74 -3.80 -13.61
CA GLN A 3 12.09 -3.29 -13.43
C GLN A 3 12.50 -3.51 -11.96
N VAL A 4 13.65 -4.13 -11.72
CA VAL A 4 14.19 -4.37 -10.38
C VAL A 4 15.22 -3.30 -10.06
N ILE A 5 15.02 -2.56 -8.97
CA ILE A 5 15.86 -1.43 -8.57
C ILE A 5 16.31 -1.63 -7.12
N LYS A 6 17.60 -1.64 -6.89
CA LYS A 6 18.17 -1.68 -5.53
C LYS A 6 18.00 -0.30 -4.88
N VAL A 7 17.32 -0.26 -3.72
CA VAL A 7 17.16 0.95 -2.92
C VAL A 7 18.32 1.10 -1.92
N ASN A 8 18.63 0.03 -1.21
CA ASN A 8 19.78 -0.08 -0.30
C ASN A 8 20.25 -1.54 -0.20
N ASP A 9 21.16 -1.86 0.72
CA ASP A 9 21.74 -3.22 0.80
C ASP A 9 20.75 -4.32 1.21
N SER A 10 19.59 -3.97 1.75
CA SER A 10 18.58 -4.93 2.21
C SER A 10 17.18 -4.61 1.70
N THR A 11 17.06 -3.71 0.71
CA THR A 11 15.76 -3.27 0.18
C THR A 11 15.82 -3.10 -1.34
N TRP A 12 14.86 -3.69 -2.02
CA TRP A 12 14.65 -3.51 -3.47
C TRP A 12 13.21 -3.08 -3.71
N ARG A 13 13.01 -2.31 -4.77
CA ARG A 13 11.71 -2.01 -5.33
C ARG A 13 11.58 -2.62 -6.72
N PHE A 14 10.38 -3.02 -7.06
CA PHE A 14 9.99 -3.51 -8.36
C PHE A 14 9.00 -2.53 -8.95
N GLU A 15 9.23 -2.07 -10.18
CA GLU A 15 8.34 -1.15 -10.89
C GLU A 15 7.63 -1.92 -12.01
N ASP A 16 6.30 -1.93 -11.98
CA ASP A 16 5.45 -2.62 -12.94
C ASP A 16 4.29 -1.73 -13.38
N ASP A 17 4.45 -1.07 -14.51
CA ASP A 17 3.38 -0.27 -15.17
C ASP A 17 2.73 0.78 -14.26
N GLY A 18 3.54 1.49 -13.47
CA GLY A 18 3.07 2.53 -12.54
C GLY A 18 2.67 2.05 -11.15
N VAL A 19 2.77 0.74 -10.92
CA VAL A 19 2.63 0.11 -9.61
C VAL A 19 4.00 -0.35 -9.14
N ARG A 20 4.28 -0.27 -7.86
CA ARG A 20 5.49 -0.84 -7.27
C ARG A 20 5.18 -1.77 -6.13
N PHE A 21 6.14 -2.65 -5.87
CA PHE A 21 6.16 -3.52 -4.71
C PHE A 21 7.59 -3.67 -4.21
N PHE A 22 7.77 -4.20 -3.01
CA PHE A 22 9.06 -4.13 -2.35
C PHE A 22 9.54 -5.50 -1.83
N LEU A 23 10.86 -5.72 -1.88
CA LEU A 23 11.52 -6.79 -1.15
C LEU A 23 12.31 -6.19 0.01
N PHE A 24 11.97 -6.63 1.23
CA PHE A 24 12.67 -6.30 2.47
C PHE A 24 13.38 -7.55 2.97
N VAL A 25 14.70 -7.44 3.14
CA VAL A 25 15.56 -8.57 3.56
C VAL A 25 16.06 -8.33 4.97
N GLY A 26 15.77 -9.25 5.88
CA GLY A 26 16.31 -9.30 7.23
C GLY A 26 17.50 -10.23 7.32
N THR A 27 17.81 -10.74 8.53
CA THR A 27 18.91 -11.72 8.73
C THR A 27 18.41 -13.17 8.76
N LYS A 28 17.09 -13.41 8.88
CA LYS A 28 16.51 -14.77 8.98
C LYS A 28 15.53 -15.07 7.85
N LYS A 29 14.82 -14.07 7.36
CA LYS A 29 13.86 -14.20 6.27
C LYS A 29 13.71 -12.88 5.52
N ALA A 30 13.08 -12.95 4.35
CA ALA A 30 12.72 -11.80 3.55
C ALA A 30 11.19 -11.66 3.47
N ALA A 31 10.70 -10.44 3.27
CA ALA A 31 9.31 -10.15 3.00
C ALA A 31 9.18 -9.51 1.61
N LEU A 32 8.36 -10.11 0.75
CA LEU A 32 7.81 -9.43 -0.40
C LEU A 32 6.57 -8.66 0.08
N ILE A 33 6.51 -7.37 -0.18
CA ILE A 33 5.38 -6.51 0.21
C ILE A 33 4.65 -6.15 -1.06
N ASP A 34 3.46 -6.70 -1.23
CA ASP A 34 2.66 -6.80 -2.45
C ASP A 34 3.38 -7.57 -3.58
N SER A 35 2.73 -7.74 -4.73
CA SER A 35 3.26 -8.55 -5.83
C SER A 35 2.99 -7.99 -7.24
N GLY A 36 2.59 -6.71 -7.32
CA GLY A 36 2.41 -5.98 -8.56
C GLY A 36 1.11 -6.29 -9.30
N MET A 37 0.94 -5.69 -10.50
CA MET A 37 -0.25 -5.79 -11.32
C MET A 37 -0.15 -6.89 -12.40
N ASN A 38 1.01 -7.02 -13.06
CA ASN A 38 1.22 -7.97 -14.16
C ASN A 38 2.50 -8.80 -13.98
N VAL A 39 2.80 -9.20 -12.73
CA VAL A 39 4.05 -9.87 -12.37
C VAL A 39 3.78 -11.23 -11.71
N PRO A 40 3.22 -12.21 -12.45
CA PRO A 40 2.92 -13.54 -11.89
C PRO A 40 4.17 -14.27 -11.38
N ASN A 41 5.36 -13.82 -11.78
CA ASN A 41 6.66 -14.33 -11.33
C ASN A 41 7.34 -13.44 -10.29
N ALA A 42 6.61 -12.61 -9.55
CA ALA A 42 7.15 -11.68 -8.54
C ALA A 42 8.05 -12.40 -7.52
N LYS A 43 7.60 -13.56 -7.01
CA LYS A 43 8.37 -14.38 -6.09
C LYS A 43 9.74 -14.78 -6.66
N ARG A 44 9.76 -15.30 -7.89
CA ARG A 44 11.00 -15.72 -8.55
C ARG A 44 11.97 -14.57 -8.74
N LEU A 45 11.48 -13.40 -9.13
CA LEU A 45 12.32 -12.19 -9.25
C LEU A 45 12.93 -11.78 -7.92
N ALA A 46 12.19 -11.93 -6.82
CA ALA A 46 12.68 -11.64 -5.48
C ALA A 46 13.69 -12.71 -4.98
N GLU A 47 13.46 -13.98 -5.31
CA GLU A 47 14.38 -15.10 -5.00
C GLU A 47 15.72 -14.99 -5.73
N GLU A 48 15.81 -14.25 -6.83
CA GLU A 48 17.11 -13.95 -7.49
C GLU A 48 17.98 -12.97 -6.67
N LEU A 49 17.42 -12.32 -5.64
CA LEU A 49 18.09 -11.29 -4.83
C LEU A 49 18.47 -11.77 -3.43
N THR A 50 17.91 -12.89 -2.97
CA THR A 50 18.18 -13.46 -1.64
C THR A 50 17.84 -14.95 -1.58
N ASP A 51 18.65 -15.72 -0.88
CA ASP A 51 18.42 -17.15 -0.60
C ASP A 51 17.61 -17.38 0.69
N LEU A 52 17.18 -16.32 1.38
CA LEU A 52 16.44 -16.44 2.64
C LEU A 52 15.00 -16.89 2.40
N PRO A 53 14.40 -17.64 3.34
CA PRO A 53 12.97 -17.94 3.30
C PRO A 53 12.15 -16.69 3.12
N MET A 54 11.19 -16.72 2.18
CA MET A 54 10.41 -15.56 1.80
C MET A 54 8.96 -15.69 2.25
N ILE A 55 8.42 -14.64 2.86
CA ILE A 55 7.01 -14.44 3.16
C ILE A 55 6.42 -13.39 2.23
N LEU A 56 5.10 -13.43 2.03
CA LEU A 56 4.34 -12.39 1.35
C LEU A 56 3.50 -11.62 2.36
N ILE A 57 3.51 -10.28 2.28
CA ILE A 57 2.64 -9.40 3.05
C ILE A 57 1.90 -8.51 2.05
N ASN A 58 0.56 -8.53 2.04
CA ASN A 58 -0.20 -7.60 1.22
C ASN A 58 -0.70 -6.41 2.06
N THR A 59 -0.51 -5.22 1.51
CA THR A 59 -1.05 -3.97 2.10
C THR A 59 -2.56 -3.93 2.00
N HIS A 60 -3.11 -4.43 0.91
CA HIS A 60 -4.54 -4.64 0.63
C HIS A 60 -4.69 -5.62 -0.56
N ALA A 61 -5.91 -5.86 -1.01
CA ALA A 61 -6.18 -6.91 -1.99
C ALA A 61 -6.71 -6.41 -3.34
N ASP A 62 -6.39 -5.20 -3.74
CA ASP A 62 -6.71 -4.74 -5.11
C ASP A 62 -5.87 -5.49 -6.15
N PRO A 63 -6.38 -5.66 -7.39
CA PRO A 63 -5.76 -6.53 -8.40
C PRO A 63 -4.31 -6.21 -8.72
N ASP A 64 -3.94 -4.94 -8.63
CA ASP A 64 -2.58 -4.46 -8.92
C ASP A 64 -1.58 -4.65 -7.78
N HIS A 65 -2.01 -5.27 -6.67
CA HIS A 65 -1.16 -5.61 -5.55
C HIS A 65 -0.99 -7.12 -5.33
N ILE A 66 -1.77 -7.94 -6.02
CA ILE A 66 -1.88 -9.38 -5.74
C ILE A 66 -1.57 -10.29 -6.94
N SER A 67 -1.15 -9.77 -8.10
CA SER A 67 -1.03 -10.58 -9.32
C SER A 67 0.01 -11.70 -9.23
N GLY A 68 1.00 -11.59 -8.38
CA GLY A 68 2.02 -12.61 -8.13
C GLY A 68 1.75 -13.50 -6.92
N ASN A 69 0.59 -13.36 -6.25
CA ASN A 69 0.27 -14.08 -5.01
C ASN A 69 0.16 -15.59 -5.17
N ASP A 70 -0.23 -16.09 -6.33
CA ASP A 70 -0.39 -17.53 -6.60
C ASP A 70 0.90 -18.37 -6.42
N ALA A 71 2.06 -17.69 -6.42
CA ALA A 71 3.34 -18.33 -6.10
C ALA A 71 3.53 -18.63 -4.60
N PHE A 72 2.62 -18.14 -3.74
CA PHE A 72 2.65 -18.33 -2.30
C PHE A 72 1.42 -19.11 -1.84
N SER A 73 1.64 -20.18 -1.07
CA SER A 73 0.55 -20.96 -0.46
C SER A 73 -0.14 -20.23 0.68
N GLU A 74 0.58 -19.29 1.30
CA GLU A 74 0.13 -18.49 2.45
C GLU A 74 0.70 -17.09 2.39
N LEU A 75 -0.01 -16.12 2.96
CA LEU A 75 0.36 -14.71 2.98
C LEU A 75 -0.18 -14.02 4.23
N TYR A 76 0.46 -12.91 4.61
CA TYR A 76 0.03 -12.05 5.69
C TYR A 76 -0.82 -10.91 5.14
N MET A 77 -2.01 -10.70 5.69
CA MET A 77 -2.93 -9.64 5.27
C MET A 77 -3.98 -9.39 6.35
N SER A 78 -4.57 -8.19 6.37
CA SER A 78 -5.73 -7.94 7.22
C SER A 78 -6.88 -8.89 6.86
N PRO A 79 -7.54 -9.54 7.84
CA PRO A 79 -8.66 -10.42 7.57
C PRO A 79 -9.87 -9.70 6.97
N LYS A 80 -9.92 -8.36 7.05
CA LYS A 80 -10.96 -7.54 6.43
C LYS A 80 -10.83 -7.49 4.90
N GLU A 81 -9.70 -7.92 4.34
CA GLU A 81 -9.46 -8.03 2.89
C GLU A 81 -9.86 -9.40 2.31
N ASP A 82 -10.23 -10.40 3.11
CA ASP A 82 -10.50 -11.76 2.60
C ASP A 82 -11.54 -11.75 1.46
N GLY A 83 -12.64 -10.99 1.63
CA GLY A 83 -13.66 -10.86 0.57
C GLY A 83 -13.07 -10.28 -0.73
N ASN A 84 -12.39 -9.14 -0.65
CA ASN A 84 -11.74 -8.49 -1.79
C ASN A 84 -10.71 -9.42 -2.45
N TYR A 85 -9.89 -10.09 -1.64
CA TYR A 85 -8.88 -11.03 -2.10
C TYR A 85 -9.49 -12.18 -2.90
N ARG A 86 -10.58 -12.80 -2.39
CA ARG A 86 -11.26 -13.91 -3.08
C ARG A 86 -11.98 -13.46 -4.36
N GLU A 87 -12.62 -12.29 -4.33
CA GLU A 87 -13.28 -11.70 -5.50
C GLU A 87 -12.28 -11.40 -6.63
N ASN A 88 -11.05 -11.04 -6.28
CA ASN A 88 -9.95 -10.81 -7.23
C ASN A 88 -9.13 -12.08 -7.56
N GLY A 89 -9.66 -13.26 -7.22
CA GLY A 89 -9.09 -14.55 -7.61
C GLY A 89 -8.01 -15.10 -6.68
N GLY A 90 -7.75 -14.46 -5.54
CA GLY A 90 -6.75 -14.93 -4.59
C GLY A 90 -7.10 -16.28 -3.96
N THR A 91 -6.15 -17.21 -3.89
CA THR A 91 -6.34 -18.59 -3.41
C THR A 91 -5.52 -18.92 -2.17
N GLY A 92 -4.46 -18.17 -1.86
CA GLY A 92 -3.56 -18.41 -0.73
C GLY A 92 -4.25 -18.35 0.63
N ALA A 93 -3.73 -19.08 1.61
CA ALA A 93 -4.21 -19.01 2.98
C ALA A 93 -3.76 -17.69 3.64
N ILE A 94 -4.70 -16.99 4.28
CA ILE A 94 -4.41 -15.73 4.96
C ILE A 94 -3.98 -16.01 6.40
N HIS A 95 -2.77 -15.58 6.75
CA HIS A 95 -2.36 -15.36 8.13
C HIS A 95 -2.81 -13.95 8.54
N PRO A 96 -3.81 -13.83 9.41
CA PRO A 96 -4.36 -12.53 9.75
C PRO A 96 -3.32 -11.67 10.48
N VAL A 97 -3.24 -10.40 10.09
CA VAL A 97 -2.50 -9.38 10.81
C VAL A 97 -3.43 -8.27 11.27
N HIS A 98 -3.07 -7.65 12.39
CA HIS A 98 -3.85 -6.64 13.06
C HIS A 98 -2.97 -5.47 13.51
N GLU A 99 -3.61 -4.39 13.86
CA GLU A 99 -2.96 -3.22 14.47
C GLU A 99 -1.98 -3.61 15.58
N GLY A 100 -0.74 -3.16 15.46
CA GLY A 100 0.31 -3.37 16.45
C GLY A 100 1.09 -4.68 16.33
N ASP A 101 0.66 -5.61 15.48
CA ASP A 101 1.44 -6.82 15.20
C ASP A 101 2.82 -6.47 14.64
N VAL A 102 3.81 -7.29 14.98
CA VAL A 102 5.18 -7.12 14.49
C VAL A 102 5.66 -8.41 13.82
N ILE A 103 5.98 -8.30 12.54
CA ILE A 103 6.61 -9.38 11.78
C ILE A 103 8.12 -9.13 11.75
N ASP A 104 8.89 -9.86 12.55
CA ASP A 104 10.34 -9.73 12.56
C ASP A 104 10.99 -10.60 11.47
N LEU A 105 11.78 -9.98 10.61
CA LEU A 105 12.55 -10.66 9.56
C LEU A 105 13.93 -11.14 10.04
N GLY A 106 14.21 -10.99 11.33
CA GLY A 106 15.53 -11.12 11.92
C GLY A 106 16.28 -9.78 11.84
N ASP A 107 16.37 -9.09 13.00
CA ASP A 107 16.95 -7.74 13.11
C ASP A 107 16.30 -6.69 12.17
N ARG A 108 15.05 -6.93 11.78
CA ARG A 108 14.22 -6.01 10.97
C ARG A 108 12.73 -6.20 11.30
N PRO A 109 12.26 -5.59 12.39
CA PRO A 109 10.86 -5.65 12.78
C PRO A 109 10.01 -4.77 11.85
N LEU A 110 8.92 -5.36 11.34
CA LEU A 110 7.91 -4.70 10.52
C LEU A 110 6.63 -4.59 11.33
N ARG A 111 6.27 -3.37 11.73
CA ARG A 111 5.05 -3.10 12.52
C ARG A 111 3.87 -2.82 11.61
N ILE A 112 2.75 -3.46 11.89
CA ILE A 112 1.48 -3.30 11.17
C ILE A 112 0.67 -2.17 11.81
N ILE A 113 0.14 -1.28 10.95
CA ILE A 113 -0.79 -0.21 11.32
C ILE A 113 -2.03 -0.33 10.46
N ASP A 114 -3.22 -0.42 11.07
CA ASP A 114 -4.50 -0.44 10.36
C ASP A 114 -4.80 0.97 9.80
N ILE A 115 -5.02 1.06 8.49
CA ILE A 115 -5.35 2.33 7.80
C ILE A 115 -6.55 2.17 6.86
N PRO A 116 -7.71 1.69 7.36
CA PRO A 116 -8.88 1.51 6.51
C PRO A 116 -9.35 2.82 5.87
N GLY A 117 -9.90 2.72 4.67
CA GLY A 117 -10.47 3.88 3.93
C GLY A 117 -10.29 3.76 2.44
N HIS A 118 -9.09 3.49 1.96
CA HIS A 118 -8.87 3.05 0.58
C HIS A 118 -9.52 1.67 0.37
N THR A 119 -9.21 0.67 1.19
CA THR A 119 -10.00 -0.54 1.36
C THR A 119 -10.37 -0.76 2.83
N PRO A 120 -11.32 -1.66 3.16
CA PRO A 120 -11.70 -1.95 4.56
C PRO A 120 -10.58 -2.51 5.41
N GLY A 121 -9.62 -3.18 4.80
CA GLY A 121 -8.51 -3.83 5.46
C GLY A 121 -7.13 -3.30 5.05
N SER A 122 -7.05 -2.12 4.44
CA SER A 122 -5.75 -1.49 4.14
C SER A 122 -4.89 -1.39 5.39
N ILE A 123 -3.63 -1.79 5.26
CA ILE A 123 -2.60 -1.65 6.29
C ILE A 123 -1.41 -0.84 5.77
N ALA A 124 -0.76 -0.12 6.68
CA ALA A 124 0.60 0.38 6.48
C ALA A 124 1.59 -0.48 7.25
N ILE A 125 2.84 -0.48 6.83
CA ILE A 125 3.92 -1.27 7.42
C ILE A 125 5.07 -0.33 7.77
N ILE A 126 5.42 -0.23 9.06
CA ILE A 126 6.58 0.54 9.51
C ILE A 126 7.78 -0.40 9.64
N ASP A 127 8.80 -0.17 8.85
CA ASP A 127 10.14 -0.72 9.03
C ASP A 127 10.88 0.18 10.03
N GLU A 128 10.80 -0.18 11.30
CA GLU A 128 11.35 0.62 12.40
C GLU A 128 12.87 0.81 12.29
N LYS A 129 13.56 -0.21 11.77
CA LYS A 129 15.02 -0.19 11.63
C LYS A 129 15.50 0.82 10.59
N ASN A 130 14.84 0.85 9.45
CA ASN A 130 15.22 1.70 8.33
C ASN A 130 14.44 3.01 8.28
N ARG A 131 13.52 3.23 9.23
CA ARG A 131 12.66 4.41 9.34
C ARG A 131 11.84 4.67 8.07
N ILE A 132 11.20 3.61 7.57
CA ILE A 132 10.40 3.60 6.34
C ILE A 132 8.95 3.25 6.69
N LEU A 133 8.00 3.96 6.10
CA LEU A 133 6.59 3.58 6.05
C LEU A 133 6.26 3.04 4.66
N VAL A 134 5.76 1.82 4.54
CA VAL A 134 5.06 1.37 3.32
C VAL A 134 3.58 1.68 3.51
N SER A 135 3.01 2.52 2.65
CA SER A 135 1.67 3.09 2.84
C SER A 135 0.56 2.42 2.01
N GLY A 136 0.90 1.42 1.18
CA GLY A 136 -0.03 0.98 0.15
C GLY A 136 -0.47 2.17 -0.72
N ASP A 137 -1.77 2.27 -0.96
CA ASP A 137 -2.40 3.32 -1.77
C ASP A 137 -3.04 4.43 -0.93
N SER A 138 -2.73 4.46 0.37
CA SER A 138 -3.36 5.44 1.27
C SER A 138 -2.58 6.75 1.39
N VAL A 139 -1.25 6.75 1.18
CA VAL A 139 -0.43 7.97 1.19
C VAL A 139 0.49 7.97 -0.01
N GLU A 140 0.14 8.74 -1.01
CA GLU A 140 0.88 8.91 -2.25
C GLU A 140 0.67 10.31 -2.84
N ASP A 141 1.56 10.78 -3.70
CA ASP A 141 1.42 12.03 -4.42
C ASP A 141 0.81 11.87 -5.83
N GLY A 142 0.34 10.64 -6.13
CA GLY A 142 -0.46 10.31 -7.30
C GLY A 142 -1.95 10.60 -7.09
N ASN A 143 -2.80 9.68 -7.53
CA ASN A 143 -4.26 9.79 -7.37
C ASN A 143 -4.75 8.77 -6.35
N ILE A 144 -5.06 9.22 -5.15
CA ILE A 144 -5.62 8.40 -4.09
C ILE A 144 -7.06 7.99 -4.46
N PHE A 145 -7.29 6.69 -4.60
CA PHE A 145 -8.58 6.13 -5.01
C PHE A 145 -9.51 6.00 -3.80
N LEU A 146 -10.54 6.85 -3.78
CA LEU A 146 -11.61 6.85 -2.78
C LEU A 146 -12.98 6.79 -3.45
N PHE A 147 -13.10 6.06 -4.57
CA PHE A 147 -14.36 5.81 -5.26
C PHE A 147 -14.63 4.33 -5.41
N GLY A 148 -15.92 3.96 -5.37
CA GLY A 148 -16.38 2.58 -5.44
C GLY A 148 -16.76 1.97 -4.07
N PRO A 149 -17.34 0.78 -4.05
CA PRO A 149 -18.11 0.25 -2.90
C PRO A 149 -17.30 -0.03 -1.65
N MET A 150 -15.98 -0.21 -1.77
CA MET A 150 -15.11 -0.51 -0.61
C MET A 150 -14.41 0.72 -0.06
N ARG A 151 -14.56 1.88 -0.68
CA ARG A 151 -13.87 3.12 -0.31
C ARG A 151 -14.69 3.93 0.68
N ASN A 152 -14.02 4.55 1.64
CA ASN A 152 -14.68 5.32 2.68
C ASN A 152 -13.85 6.53 3.10
N MET A 153 -14.29 7.72 2.71
CA MET A 153 -13.59 8.99 2.98
C MET A 153 -13.47 9.27 4.48
N ASP A 154 -14.49 8.93 5.29
CA ASP A 154 -14.46 9.20 6.72
C ASP A 154 -13.42 8.32 7.42
N ARG A 155 -13.42 7.04 7.09
CA ARG A 155 -12.41 6.10 7.59
C ARG A 155 -11.01 6.48 7.13
N TYR A 156 -10.86 6.92 5.88
CA TYR A 156 -9.59 7.39 5.35
C TYR A 156 -9.04 8.56 6.20
N ILE A 157 -9.86 9.59 6.46
CA ILE A 157 -9.46 10.74 7.29
C ILE A 157 -9.08 10.31 8.72
N GLU A 158 -9.86 9.40 9.32
CA GLU A 158 -9.55 8.86 10.65
C GLU A 158 -8.22 8.10 10.66
N SER A 159 -7.99 7.25 9.66
CA SER A 159 -6.77 6.49 9.50
C SER A 159 -5.54 7.36 9.28
N MET A 160 -5.65 8.39 8.45
CA MET A 160 -4.52 9.30 8.23
C MET A 160 -4.19 10.11 9.49
N LYS A 161 -5.21 10.51 10.28
CA LYS A 161 -4.98 11.14 11.59
C LYS A 161 -4.34 10.19 12.59
N HIS A 162 -4.74 8.91 12.58
CA HIS A 162 -4.12 7.88 13.40
C HIS A 162 -2.65 7.70 13.03
N LEU A 163 -2.35 7.63 11.72
CA LEU A 163 -1.00 7.46 11.21
C LEU A 163 -0.05 8.62 11.58
N LEU A 164 -0.56 9.84 11.78
CA LEU A 164 0.23 10.96 12.30
C LEU A 164 0.88 10.67 13.67
N GLY A 165 0.24 9.83 14.49
CA GLY A 165 0.80 9.41 15.79
C GLY A 165 2.09 8.59 15.69
N PHE A 166 2.45 8.13 14.50
CA PHE A 166 3.63 7.30 14.25
C PHE A 166 4.73 8.01 13.44
N THR A 167 4.56 9.28 13.09
CA THR A 167 5.49 10.00 12.19
C THR A 167 6.92 10.11 12.74
N ASP A 168 7.11 10.00 14.06
CA ASP A 168 8.44 9.93 14.67
C ASP A 168 9.17 8.60 14.40
N MET A 169 8.48 7.58 13.88
CA MET A 169 9.04 6.25 13.62
C MET A 169 9.59 6.09 12.21
N PHE A 170 9.29 7.00 11.29
CA PHE A 170 9.75 6.95 9.90
C PHE A 170 10.05 8.33 9.32
N ASP A 171 10.93 8.38 8.33
CA ASP A 171 11.36 9.60 7.65
C ASP A 171 10.86 9.65 6.19
N GLU A 172 10.71 8.47 5.59
CA GLU A 172 10.31 8.30 4.19
C GLU A 172 9.09 7.40 4.07
N ILE A 173 8.27 7.69 3.07
CA ILE A 173 7.12 6.87 2.71
C ILE A 173 7.38 6.19 1.38
N TYR A 174 7.24 4.87 1.37
CA TYR A 174 7.31 4.02 0.18
C TYR A 174 5.89 3.72 -0.27
N ALA A 175 5.35 4.63 -1.09
CA ALA A 175 4.04 4.49 -1.70
C ALA A 175 4.07 3.49 -2.85
N MET A 176 2.94 2.85 -3.14
CA MET A 176 2.86 1.89 -4.25
C MET A 176 2.68 2.59 -5.60
N HIS A 177 2.19 3.83 -5.61
CA HIS A 177 2.07 4.68 -6.81
C HIS A 177 2.75 6.04 -6.62
N GLY A 178 2.75 6.87 -7.67
CA GLY A 178 3.32 8.22 -7.62
C GLY A 178 4.84 8.25 -7.56
N SER A 179 5.39 9.28 -6.93
CA SER A 179 6.84 9.47 -6.76
C SER A 179 7.44 8.48 -5.74
N PHE A 180 8.77 8.37 -5.73
CA PHE A 180 9.47 7.49 -4.80
C PHE A 180 10.83 8.07 -4.37
N PRO A 181 11.14 8.12 -3.06
CA PRO A 181 10.18 8.07 -1.95
C PRO A 181 9.39 9.38 -1.86
N VAL A 182 8.30 9.38 -1.08
CA VAL A 182 7.63 10.61 -0.69
C VAL A 182 7.94 10.96 0.77
N LYS A 183 7.80 12.24 1.13
CA LYS A 183 8.10 12.71 2.48
C LYS A 183 6.91 12.51 3.42
N ASN A 184 7.20 12.37 4.72
CA ASN A 184 6.19 12.15 5.75
C ASN A 184 5.21 13.33 5.94
N ASP A 185 5.58 14.57 5.57
CA ASP A 185 4.69 15.75 5.61
C ASP A 185 3.48 15.64 4.64
N LEU A 186 3.52 14.68 3.70
CA LEU A 186 2.40 14.40 2.82
C LEU A 186 1.16 13.93 3.59
N ILE A 187 1.32 13.24 4.74
CA ILE A 187 0.20 12.75 5.56
C ILE A 187 -0.69 13.91 6.01
N GLU A 188 -0.12 14.98 6.52
CA GLU A 188 -0.88 16.17 6.95
C GLU A 188 -1.63 16.79 5.77
N ARG A 189 -0.99 16.88 4.61
CA ARG A 189 -1.56 17.46 3.39
C ARG A 189 -2.74 16.65 2.86
N VAL A 190 -2.64 15.31 2.83
CA VAL A 190 -3.76 14.47 2.37
C VAL A 190 -4.92 14.51 3.35
N ILE A 191 -4.69 14.67 4.66
CA ILE A 191 -5.74 14.90 5.65
C ILE A 191 -6.48 16.21 5.34
N GLU A 192 -5.73 17.32 5.15
CA GLU A 192 -6.31 18.63 4.81
C GLU A 192 -7.13 18.54 3.52
N GLY A 193 -6.57 17.96 2.45
CA GLY A 193 -7.26 17.76 1.18
C GLY A 193 -8.56 16.98 1.34
N ALA A 194 -8.52 15.83 1.99
CA ALA A 194 -9.70 15.00 2.24
C ALA A 194 -10.79 15.72 3.06
N GLN A 195 -10.38 16.52 4.06
CA GLN A 195 -11.32 17.34 4.84
C GLN A 195 -11.97 18.45 4.00
N LEU A 196 -11.22 19.11 3.12
CA LEU A 196 -11.75 20.12 2.19
C LEU A 196 -12.75 19.50 1.21
N LEU A 197 -12.46 18.28 0.69
CA LEU A 197 -13.38 17.53 -0.18
C LEU A 197 -14.69 17.20 0.54
N LYS A 198 -14.59 16.65 1.76
CA LYS A 198 -15.76 16.33 2.59
C LYS A 198 -16.61 17.55 2.88
N ALA A 199 -15.98 18.70 3.11
CA ALA A 199 -16.66 19.98 3.34
C ALA A 199 -17.24 20.62 2.06
N GLY A 200 -17.02 20.03 0.87
CA GLY A 200 -17.48 20.58 -0.40
C GLY A 200 -16.80 21.90 -0.80
N LYS A 201 -15.56 22.12 -0.35
CA LYS A 201 -14.79 23.36 -0.57
C LYS A 201 -13.88 23.32 -1.78
N VAL A 202 -13.90 22.22 -2.55
CA VAL A 202 -13.05 22.01 -3.72
C VAL A 202 -13.92 21.55 -4.88
N GLU A 203 -13.72 22.15 -6.04
CA GLU A 203 -14.35 21.69 -7.28
C GLU A 203 -13.54 20.58 -7.90
N GLY A 204 -14.21 19.53 -8.35
CA GLY A 204 -13.60 18.39 -9.06
C GLY A 204 -13.97 18.38 -10.54
N SER A 205 -13.22 17.60 -11.30
CA SER A 205 -13.48 17.35 -12.72
C SER A 205 -14.04 15.94 -12.90
N HIS A 206 -15.14 15.81 -13.64
CA HIS A 206 -15.68 14.52 -14.02
C HIS A 206 -14.70 13.79 -14.94
N VAL A 207 -14.41 12.55 -14.62
CA VAL A 207 -13.48 11.68 -15.36
C VAL A 207 -14.10 10.29 -15.52
N ASN A 208 -13.65 9.54 -16.53
CA ASN A 208 -14.03 8.14 -16.67
C ASN A 208 -12.83 7.28 -16.28
N ILE A 209 -13.01 6.42 -15.27
CA ILE A 209 -12.00 5.50 -14.76
C ILE A 209 -12.52 4.08 -14.92
N PHE A 210 -11.87 3.27 -15.73
CA PHE A 210 -12.27 1.88 -16.01
C PHE A 210 -13.74 1.73 -16.44
N GLY A 211 -14.25 2.69 -17.24
CA GLY A 211 -15.64 2.69 -17.70
C GLY A 211 -16.68 3.20 -16.68
N LYS A 212 -16.24 3.65 -15.51
CA LYS A 212 -17.10 4.23 -14.46
C LYS A 212 -16.85 5.72 -14.33
N GLU A 213 -17.92 6.47 -14.05
CA GLU A 213 -17.84 7.90 -13.76
C GLU A 213 -17.25 8.10 -12.36
N ALA A 214 -16.26 8.98 -12.26
CA ALA A 214 -15.63 9.40 -11.01
C ALA A 214 -15.41 10.93 -11.05
N VAL A 215 -15.07 11.52 -9.91
CA VAL A 215 -14.69 12.93 -9.80
C VAL A 215 -13.25 13.00 -9.30
N LEU A 216 -12.38 13.63 -10.11
CA LEU A 216 -10.99 13.89 -9.75
C LEU A 216 -10.87 15.28 -9.14
N TYR A 217 -10.40 15.33 -7.91
CA TYR A 217 -10.02 16.55 -7.19
C TYR A 217 -8.49 16.65 -7.16
N LYS A 218 -7.94 17.75 -7.69
CA LYS A 218 -6.49 17.94 -7.77
C LYS A 218 -6.00 18.96 -6.76
N PHE A 219 -4.95 18.58 -6.04
CA PHE A 219 -4.14 19.46 -5.21
C PHE A 219 -2.70 19.48 -5.73
N PRO A 220 -1.88 20.47 -5.35
CA PRO A 220 -0.48 20.53 -5.78
C PRO A 220 0.38 19.33 -5.33
N TYR A 221 -0.11 18.53 -4.40
CA TYR A 221 0.62 17.45 -3.74
C TYR A 221 0.02 16.04 -3.96
N ALA A 222 -1.25 15.94 -4.35
CA ALA A 222 -1.92 14.68 -4.67
C ALA A 222 -3.24 14.93 -5.40
N GLY A 223 -3.79 13.90 -6.06
CA GLY A 223 -5.16 13.86 -6.52
C GLY A 223 -6.03 12.98 -5.62
N PHE A 224 -7.36 13.18 -5.66
CA PHE A 224 -8.32 12.27 -5.05
C PHE A 224 -9.37 11.89 -6.09
N LEU A 225 -9.56 10.61 -6.32
CA LEU A 225 -10.64 10.08 -7.13
C LEU A 225 -11.78 9.64 -6.21
N CYS A 226 -12.95 10.24 -6.37
CA CYS A 226 -14.11 9.99 -5.51
C CYS A 226 -15.35 9.65 -6.33
N ASP A 227 -16.36 9.07 -5.68
CA ASP A 227 -17.66 8.88 -6.31
C ASP A 227 -18.30 10.23 -6.66
N PRO A 228 -19.07 10.31 -7.78
CA PRO A 228 -19.92 11.46 -8.07
C PRO A 228 -20.92 11.69 -6.92
N LYS A 229 -21.18 12.97 -6.60
CA LYS A 229 -22.16 13.34 -5.57
C LYS A 229 -23.57 13.33 -6.13
#